data_d36e5a6e986a841b433bb70575f1596f
#
_entry.id   d36e5a6e986a841b433bb70575f1596f
#
_cell.length_a   1.000
_cell.length_b   1.000
_cell.length_c   1.000
_cell.angle_alpha   90.00
_cell.angle_beta   90.00
_cell.angle_gamma   90.00
#
_symmetry.space_group_name_H-M   'P 1'
#
loop_
_entity.id
_entity.type
_entity.pdbx_description
1 polymer ?
#
loop_
_entity_poly.entity_id
_entity_poly.type
_entity_poly.pdbx_seq_one_letter_code
_entity_poly.pdbx_strand_id
1 'polypeptide(L)'
;TGSIGSINFFNKNLIDGSITNFKDGSIIIGKYLAIELGVVVGDKINIMSSNSMSTPLGNIPKQLSFEIAAVFSSGLYEFDRSVAFFNLTDSLSFFGKDTDDINLEIFLNDPLNANKYRDEIQSINSNFYVSSWADQNKSFFSALKVERNVMFLILTLIIIVAAFNI
;
A
#
# COMPACT_ATOMS: atom_id res chain seq x y z
N THR A 1 9.59 7.61 11.84
CA THR A 1 8.89 8.84 11.45
C THR A 1 7.94 8.50 10.32
N GLY A 2 6.67 8.19 10.67
CA GLY A 2 5.62 8.00 9.68
C GLY A 2 5.52 9.24 8.80
N SER A 3 5.37 9.06 7.49
CA SER A 3 5.19 10.17 6.56
C SER A 3 3.95 10.98 6.95
N ILE A 4 3.95 12.29 6.70
CA ILE A 4 2.80 13.18 6.92
C ILE A 4 1.53 12.62 6.27
N GLY A 5 1.65 11.91 5.15
CA GLY A 5 0.55 11.26 4.44
C GLY A 5 -0.09 10.12 5.24
N SER A 6 0.70 9.25 5.89
CA SER A 6 0.16 8.15 6.71
C SER A 6 -0.53 8.66 7.98
N ILE A 7 -0.02 9.71 8.60
CA ILE A 7 -0.68 10.35 9.75
C ILE A 7 -2.05 10.90 9.35
N ASN A 8 -2.15 11.59 8.22
CA ASN A 8 -3.42 12.10 7.72
C ASN A 8 -4.40 10.98 7.36
N PHE A 9 -3.91 9.86 6.81
CA PHE A 9 -4.72 8.69 6.54
C PHE A 9 -5.35 8.15 7.83
N PHE A 10 -4.56 7.94 8.88
CA PHE A 10 -5.07 7.43 10.15
C PHE A 10 -6.02 8.39 10.83
N ASN A 11 -5.70 9.69 10.89
CA ASN A 11 -6.59 10.68 11.51
C ASN A 11 -8.00 10.69 10.90
N LYS A 12 -8.12 10.31 9.61
CA LYS A 12 -9.40 10.28 8.90
C LYS A 12 -10.11 8.92 9.00
N ASN A 13 -9.36 7.84 9.09
CA ASN A 13 -9.89 6.48 8.89
C ASN A 13 -9.86 5.60 10.14
N LEU A 14 -9.33 6.07 11.28
CA LEU A 14 -9.45 5.32 12.54
C LEU A 14 -10.90 5.26 12.99
N ILE A 15 -11.36 4.06 13.33
CA ILE A 15 -12.70 3.80 13.85
C ILE A 15 -12.71 3.41 15.33
N ASP A 16 -11.59 2.87 15.82
CA ASP A 16 -11.40 2.52 17.24
C ASP A 16 -9.93 2.66 17.63
N GLY A 17 -9.65 2.96 18.91
CA GLY A 17 -8.31 3.21 19.40
C GLY A 17 -7.76 4.59 19.07
N SER A 18 -6.44 4.76 19.18
CA SER A 18 -5.77 6.04 18.93
C SER A 18 -4.37 5.84 18.36
N ILE A 19 -3.98 6.73 17.43
CA ILE A 19 -2.61 6.77 16.91
C ILE A 19 -1.57 7.06 18.00
N THR A 20 -1.96 7.69 19.11
CA THR A 20 -1.06 7.94 20.26
C THR A 20 -0.64 6.65 20.97
N ASN A 21 -1.42 5.58 20.82
CA ASN A 21 -1.13 4.26 21.38
C ASN A 21 -0.24 3.41 20.43
N PHE A 22 0.01 3.90 19.23
CA PHE A 22 0.85 3.24 18.25
C PHE A 22 2.34 3.44 18.58
N LYS A 23 2.89 2.50 19.33
CA LYS A 23 4.26 2.46 19.86
C LYS A 23 4.94 1.16 19.44
N ASP A 24 6.21 1.02 19.84
CA ASP A 24 6.93 -0.25 19.68
C ASP A 24 6.16 -1.39 20.36
N GLY A 25 6.08 -2.52 19.69
CA GLY A 25 5.28 -3.68 20.13
C GLY A 25 3.78 -3.54 19.89
N SER A 26 3.33 -2.54 19.13
CA SER A 26 1.92 -2.37 18.79
C SER A 26 1.67 -2.35 17.27
N ILE A 27 0.39 -2.60 16.90
CA ILE A 27 -0.04 -2.73 15.51
C ILE A 27 -1.38 -2.02 15.30
N ILE A 28 -1.58 -1.47 14.11
CA ILE A 28 -2.88 -0.97 13.65
C ILE A 28 -3.38 -1.93 12.57
N ILE A 29 -4.61 -2.44 12.72
CA ILE A 29 -5.19 -3.42 11.79
C ILE A 29 -6.47 -2.89 11.16
N GLY A 30 -6.81 -3.42 9.97
CA GLY A 30 -8.06 -3.07 9.31
C GLY A 30 -9.27 -3.69 10.00
N LYS A 31 -10.43 -3.05 9.85
CA LYS A 31 -11.71 -3.43 10.46
C LYS A 31 -12.09 -4.89 10.18
N TYR A 32 -11.99 -5.30 8.94
CA TYR A 32 -12.42 -6.65 8.56
C TYR A 32 -11.44 -7.71 9.03
N LEU A 33 -10.14 -7.38 9.13
CA LEU A 33 -9.14 -8.24 9.75
C LEU A 33 -9.42 -8.44 11.26
N ALA A 34 -9.76 -7.35 11.97
CA ALA A 34 -10.12 -7.42 13.38
C ALA A 34 -11.35 -8.31 13.62
N ILE A 35 -12.38 -8.19 12.77
CA ILE A 35 -13.59 -9.02 12.85
C ILE A 35 -13.26 -10.49 12.57
N GLU A 36 -12.46 -10.77 11.54
CA GLU A 36 -12.11 -12.15 11.15
C GLU A 36 -11.28 -12.86 12.23
N LEU A 37 -10.39 -12.12 12.89
CA LEU A 37 -9.58 -12.64 14.00
C LEU A 37 -10.33 -12.66 15.32
N GLY A 38 -11.47 -11.99 15.44
CA GLY A 38 -12.26 -11.87 16.66
C GLY A 38 -11.56 -11.08 17.77
N VAL A 39 -10.82 -10.02 17.40
CA VAL A 39 -9.99 -9.23 18.31
C VAL A 39 -10.43 -7.76 18.34
N VAL A 40 -10.12 -7.08 19.45
CA VAL A 40 -10.42 -5.66 19.68
C VAL A 40 -9.15 -4.88 20.10
N VAL A 41 -9.27 -3.58 20.16
CA VAL A 41 -8.19 -2.69 20.66
C VAL A 41 -7.77 -3.11 22.07
N GLY A 42 -6.48 -3.24 22.30
CA GLY A 42 -5.87 -3.72 23.55
C GLY A 42 -5.59 -5.22 23.61
N ASP A 43 -6.16 -6.01 22.69
CA ASP A 43 -5.83 -7.43 22.58
C ASP A 43 -4.43 -7.65 22.02
N LYS A 44 -3.85 -8.82 22.27
CA LYS A 44 -2.57 -9.24 21.74
C LYS A 44 -2.73 -10.31 20.67
N ILE A 45 -2.06 -10.13 19.56
CA ILE A 45 -1.99 -11.11 18.49
C ILE A 45 -0.55 -11.55 18.25
N ASN A 46 -0.38 -12.82 17.91
CA ASN A 46 0.91 -13.39 17.55
C ASN A 46 1.04 -13.43 16.03
N ILE A 47 2.10 -12.83 15.52
CA ILE A 47 2.37 -12.75 14.09
C ILE A 47 3.63 -13.56 13.80
N MET A 48 3.56 -14.38 12.74
CA MET A 48 4.68 -15.17 12.25
C MET A 48 5.24 -14.56 10.97
N SER A 49 6.57 -14.40 10.93
CA SER A 49 7.28 -14.01 9.72
C SER A 49 7.54 -15.22 8.82
N SER A 50 7.51 -15.01 7.51
CA SER A 50 8.02 -16.00 6.55
C SER A 50 9.54 -16.19 6.67
N ASN A 51 10.26 -15.22 7.26
CA ASN A 51 11.68 -15.34 7.55
C ASN A 51 11.88 -16.28 8.73
N SER A 52 12.70 -17.30 8.51
CA SER A 52 13.05 -18.28 9.54
C SER A 52 14.38 -17.96 10.18
N MET A 53 14.48 -18.22 11.47
CA MET A 53 15.76 -18.25 12.19
C MET A 53 16.34 -19.65 12.07
N SER A 54 17.58 -19.75 11.58
CA SER A 54 18.29 -21.04 11.54
C SER A 54 18.73 -21.41 12.96
N THR A 55 18.25 -22.57 13.42
CA THR A 55 18.63 -23.13 14.72
C THR A 55 19.24 -24.52 14.53
N PRO A 56 19.99 -25.06 15.52
CA PRO A 56 20.55 -26.41 15.45
C PRO A 56 19.49 -27.52 15.24
N LEU A 57 18.20 -27.20 15.52
CA LEU A 57 17.05 -28.11 15.35
C LEU A 57 16.27 -27.89 14.05
N GLY A 58 16.74 -26.97 13.19
CA GLY A 58 16.07 -26.60 11.94
C GLY A 58 15.66 -25.14 11.90
N ASN A 59 14.98 -24.76 10.81
CA ASN A 59 14.48 -23.40 10.60
C ASN A 59 13.15 -23.20 11.33
N ILE A 60 13.13 -22.26 12.27
CA ILE A 60 11.94 -21.89 13.04
C ILE A 60 11.45 -20.52 12.58
N PRO A 61 10.16 -20.32 12.20
CA PRO A 61 9.64 -19.02 11.84
C PRO A 61 9.73 -18.06 13.03
N LYS A 62 10.15 -16.83 12.77
CA LYS A 62 10.18 -15.79 13.80
C LYS A 62 8.76 -15.40 14.16
N GLN A 63 8.44 -15.43 15.45
CA GLN A 63 7.12 -15.08 15.97
C GLN A 63 7.25 -13.96 17.00
N LEU A 64 6.43 -12.93 16.89
CA LEU A 64 6.34 -11.84 17.85
C LEU A 64 4.88 -11.55 18.21
N SER A 65 4.67 -11.09 19.43
CA SER A 65 3.36 -10.67 19.93
C SER A 65 3.23 -9.16 19.85
N PHE A 66 2.12 -8.69 19.30
CA PHE A 66 1.81 -7.26 19.15
C PHE A 66 0.47 -6.95 19.78
N GLU A 67 0.38 -5.78 20.45
CA GLU A 67 -0.87 -5.26 20.97
C GLU A 67 -1.60 -4.42 19.93
N ILE A 68 -2.90 -4.58 19.80
CA ILE A 68 -3.71 -3.80 18.86
C ILE A 68 -3.92 -2.39 19.41
N ALA A 69 -3.23 -1.41 18.85
CA ALA A 69 -3.32 0.01 19.24
C ALA A 69 -4.56 0.71 18.70
N ALA A 70 -4.96 0.33 17.49
CA ALA A 70 -6.12 0.91 16.82
C ALA A 70 -6.63 0.03 15.68
N VAL A 71 -7.88 0.28 15.28
CA VAL A 71 -8.53 -0.34 14.13
C VAL A 71 -8.91 0.76 13.14
N PHE A 72 -8.62 0.56 11.85
CA PHE A 72 -8.96 1.51 10.78
C PHE A 72 -9.98 0.93 9.79
N SER A 73 -10.66 1.82 9.05
CA SER A 73 -11.49 1.46 7.91
C SER A 73 -11.27 2.46 6.77
N SER A 74 -10.71 1.98 5.66
CA SER A 74 -10.50 2.77 4.45
C SER A 74 -11.74 2.86 3.55
N GLY A 75 -12.75 2.01 3.81
CA GLY A 75 -13.90 1.79 2.95
C GLY A 75 -13.66 0.77 1.83
N LEU A 76 -12.46 0.21 1.71
CA LEU A 76 -12.11 -0.86 0.76
C LEU A 76 -12.00 -2.18 1.50
N TYR A 77 -12.93 -3.09 1.28
CA TYR A 77 -13.01 -4.37 1.97
C TYR A 77 -11.71 -5.17 1.93
N GLU A 78 -11.13 -5.37 0.74
CA GLU A 78 -9.91 -6.16 0.55
C GLU A 78 -8.70 -5.53 1.26
N PHE A 79 -8.61 -4.20 1.27
CA PHE A 79 -7.55 -3.49 1.96
C PHE A 79 -7.71 -3.62 3.49
N ASP A 80 -8.92 -3.37 4.00
CA ASP A 80 -9.21 -3.45 5.44
C ASP A 80 -9.13 -4.88 6.00
N ARG A 81 -9.15 -5.89 5.12
CA ARG A 81 -9.00 -7.30 5.50
C ARG A 81 -7.54 -7.78 5.48
N SER A 82 -6.70 -7.22 4.63
CA SER A 82 -5.37 -7.77 4.35
C SER A 82 -4.21 -6.92 4.85
N VAL A 83 -4.47 -5.69 5.30
CA VAL A 83 -3.40 -4.75 5.66
C VAL A 83 -3.32 -4.52 7.16
N ALA A 84 -2.10 -4.54 7.65
CA ALA A 84 -1.73 -4.18 9.01
C ALA A 84 -0.51 -3.26 8.98
N PHE A 85 -0.48 -2.29 9.90
CA PHE A 85 0.60 -1.32 10.00
C PHE A 85 1.42 -1.57 11.26
N PHE A 86 2.72 -1.66 11.09
CA PHE A 86 3.71 -1.82 12.15
C PHE A 86 4.48 -0.51 12.35
N ASN A 87 5.04 -0.33 13.53
CA ASN A 87 6.10 0.65 13.71
C ASN A 87 7.33 0.25 12.88
N LEU A 88 8.04 1.22 12.32
CA LEU A 88 9.20 0.98 11.46
C LEU A 88 10.29 0.16 12.18
N THR A 89 10.58 0.49 13.44
CA THR A 89 11.59 -0.22 14.25
C THR A 89 11.25 -1.70 14.40
N ASP A 90 10.00 -2.00 14.77
CA ASP A 90 9.50 -3.36 14.90
C ASP A 90 9.51 -4.09 13.57
N SER A 91 9.09 -3.41 12.50
CA SER A 91 9.06 -3.96 11.14
C SER A 91 10.44 -4.39 10.67
N LEU A 92 11.44 -3.51 10.78
CA LEU A 92 12.83 -3.82 10.41
C LEU A 92 13.35 -5.02 11.19
N SER A 93 13.17 -5.00 12.54
CA SER A 93 13.58 -6.11 13.39
C SER A 93 12.85 -7.40 13.07
N PHE A 94 11.53 -7.35 12.83
CA PHE A 94 10.70 -8.53 12.60
C PHE A 94 11.00 -9.19 11.26
N PHE A 95 11.14 -8.40 10.20
CA PHE A 95 11.43 -8.90 8.86
C PHE A 95 12.93 -9.08 8.58
N GLY A 96 13.82 -8.76 9.53
CA GLY A 96 15.27 -8.85 9.33
C GLY A 96 15.75 -7.96 8.19
N LYS A 97 15.19 -6.74 8.12
CA LYS A 97 15.52 -5.73 7.12
C LYS A 97 16.40 -4.64 7.71
N ASP A 98 17.28 -4.09 6.89
CA ASP A 98 18.10 -2.94 7.25
C ASP A 98 17.44 -1.62 6.80
N THR A 99 17.96 -0.50 7.29
CA THR A 99 17.49 0.84 6.90
C THR A 99 17.62 1.12 5.41
N ASP A 100 18.51 0.43 4.72
CA ASP A 100 18.73 0.58 3.28
C ASP A 100 17.63 -0.10 2.44
N ASP A 101 16.86 -0.99 3.06
CA ASP A 101 15.71 -1.68 2.44
C ASP A 101 14.39 -0.87 2.53
N ILE A 102 14.44 0.36 3.07
CA ILE A 102 13.25 1.19 3.26
C ILE A 102 12.83 1.86 1.96
N ASN A 103 11.57 1.69 1.59
CA ASN A 103 10.95 2.46 0.52
C ASN A 103 10.28 3.71 1.08
N LEU A 104 10.51 4.85 0.43
CA LEU A 104 9.81 6.10 0.72
C LEU A 104 8.61 6.25 -0.21
N GLU A 105 7.43 6.37 0.38
CA GLU A 105 6.20 6.64 -0.37
C GLU A 105 5.89 8.15 -0.35
N ILE A 106 5.67 8.72 -1.54
CA ILE A 106 5.39 10.15 -1.73
C ILE A 106 3.97 10.29 -2.26
N PHE A 107 3.12 11.00 -1.50
CA PHE A 107 1.75 11.31 -1.89
C PHE A 107 1.70 12.67 -2.60
N LEU A 108 1.05 12.69 -3.75
CA LEU A 108 0.88 13.89 -4.57
C LEU A 108 -0.54 14.44 -4.44
N ASN A 109 -0.67 15.76 -4.45
CA ASN A 109 -1.99 16.41 -4.52
C ASN A 109 -2.68 16.16 -5.88
N ASP A 110 -1.89 16.06 -6.95
CA ASP A 110 -2.38 15.69 -8.28
C ASP A 110 -1.74 14.36 -8.74
N PRO A 111 -2.45 13.23 -8.58
CA PRO A 111 -1.92 11.91 -8.93
C PRO A 111 -1.68 11.73 -10.45
N LEU A 112 -2.37 12.49 -11.31
CA LEU A 112 -2.22 12.36 -12.77
C LEU A 112 -0.84 12.82 -13.25
N ASN A 113 -0.17 13.68 -12.49
CA ASN A 113 1.19 14.15 -12.75
C ASN A 113 2.29 13.27 -12.16
N ALA A 114 1.97 12.07 -11.66
CA ALA A 114 2.93 11.20 -10.99
C ALA A 114 4.18 10.90 -11.83
N ASN A 115 4.02 10.66 -13.13
CA ASN A 115 5.15 10.39 -14.02
C ASN A 115 6.11 11.59 -14.15
N LYS A 116 5.57 12.80 -14.20
CA LYS A 116 6.39 14.02 -14.23
C LYS A 116 7.24 14.17 -12.97
N TYR A 117 6.60 14.02 -11.80
CA TYR A 117 7.32 14.10 -10.51
C TYR A 117 8.31 12.96 -10.32
N ARG A 118 8.00 11.74 -10.81
CA ARG A 118 8.94 10.63 -10.83
C ARG A 118 10.22 11.02 -11.57
N ASP A 119 10.10 11.59 -12.77
CA ASP A 119 11.25 11.96 -13.60
C ASP A 119 12.05 13.10 -12.95
N GLU A 120 11.38 14.08 -12.34
CA GLU A 120 12.02 15.15 -11.58
C GLU A 120 12.80 14.60 -10.38
N ILE A 121 12.22 13.72 -9.56
CA ILE A 121 12.87 13.12 -8.39
C ILE A 121 14.03 12.23 -8.82
N GLN A 122 13.85 11.42 -9.87
CA GLN A 122 14.92 10.58 -10.42
C GLN A 122 16.11 11.41 -10.90
N SER A 123 15.88 12.61 -11.41
CA SER A 123 16.94 13.50 -11.86
C SER A 123 17.76 14.13 -10.73
N ILE A 124 17.16 14.27 -9.53
CA ILE A 124 17.84 14.82 -8.35
C ILE A 124 18.89 13.84 -7.81
N ASN A 125 18.58 12.55 -7.81
CA ASN A 125 19.50 11.55 -7.32
C ASN A 125 19.34 10.22 -8.09
N SER A 126 20.32 9.92 -8.92
CA SER A 126 20.36 8.70 -9.76
C SER A 126 20.52 7.40 -8.96
N ASN A 127 20.89 7.47 -7.68
CA ASN A 127 21.08 6.29 -6.84
C ASN A 127 19.75 5.71 -6.32
N PHE A 128 18.67 6.49 -6.37
CA PHE A 128 17.34 6.01 -6.00
C PHE A 128 16.63 5.44 -7.21
N TYR A 129 15.93 4.33 -7.01
CA TYR A 129 14.96 3.84 -7.96
C TYR A 129 13.59 4.46 -7.65
N VAL A 130 13.10 5.29 -8.55
CA VAL A 130 11.79 5.96 -8.39
C VAL A 130 10.78 5.34 -9.33
N SER A 131 9.68 4.84 -8.79
CA SER A 131 8.56 4.31 -9.56
C SER A 131 7.27 5.05 -9.22
N SER A 132 6.42 5.24 -10.21
CA SER A 132 5.08 5.81 -10.01
C SER A 132 4.02 4.70 -9.93
N TRP A 133 2.87 5.02 -9.35
CA TRP A 133 1.72 4.12 -9.37
C TRP A 133 1.29 3.74 -10.81
N ALA A 134 1.50 4.65 -11.78
CA ALA A 134 1.21 4.39 -13.17
C ALA A 134 2.17 3.36 -13.79
N ASP A 135 3.44 3.32 -13.35
CA ASP A 135 4.40 2.30 -13.80
C ASP A 135 4.01 0.91 -13.27
N GLN A 136 3.58 0.83 -12.03
CA GLN A 136 3.11 -0.42 -11.41
C GLN A 136 1.85 -0.97 -12.09
N ASN A 137 1.00 -0.08 -12.61
CA ASN A 137 -0.25 -0.43 -13.28
C ASN A 137 -0.17 -0.25 -14.81
N LYS A 138 1.01 -0.32 -15.39
CA LYS A 138 1.26 -0.07 -16.83
C LYS A 138 0.38 -0.92 -17.75
N SER A 139 0.18 -2.19 -17.42
CA SER A 139 -0.65 -3.10 -18.21
C SER A 139 -2.11 -2.63 -18.26
N PHE A 140 -2.64 -2.18 -17.12
CA PHE A 140 -4.00 -1.63 -17.02
C PHE A 140 -4.15 -0.37 -17.87
N PHE A 141 -3.21 0.59 -17.76
CA PHE A 141 -3.22 1.81 -18.58
C PHE A 141 -3.05 1.54 -20.06
N SER A 142 -2.24 0.54 -20.43
CA SER A 142 -2.11 0.11 -21.82
C SER A 142 -3.41 -0.44 -22.37
N ALA A 143 -4.14 -1.24 -21.59
CA ALA A 143 -5.45 -1.77 -21.98
C ALA A 143 -6.48 -0.65 -22.19
N LEU A 144 -6.56 0.32 -21.26
CA LEU A 144 -7.45 1.49 -21.40
C LEU A 144 -7.12 2.35 -22.63
N LYS A 145 -5.82 2.50 -22.96
CA LYS A 145 -5.38 3.22 -24.15
C LYS A 145 -5.81 2.52 -25.43
N VAL A 146 -5.69 1.19 -25.48
CA VAL A 146 -6.13 0.37 -26.62
C VAL A 146 -7.66 0.49 -26.77
N GLU A 147 -8.41 0.33 -25.69
CA GLU A 147 -9.87 0.46 -25.70
C GLU A 147 -10.31 1.82 -26.27
N ARG A 148 -9.73 2.93 -25.79
CA ARG A 148 -10.02 4.27 -26.31
C ARG A 148 -9.72 4.41 -27.81
N ASN A 149 -8.59 3.85 -28.27
CA ASN A 149 -8.18 3.91 -29.66
C ASN A 149 -9.15 3.11 -30.56
N VAL A 150 -9.58 1.93 -30.09
CA VAL A 150 -10.57 1.09 -30.79
C VAL A 150 -11.93 1.80 -30.87
N MET A 151 -12.39 2.39 -29.76
CA MET A 151 -13.64 3.18 -29.76
C MET A 151 -13.59 4.35 -30.74
N PHE A 152 -12.46 5.08 -30.76
CA PHE A 152 -12.27 6.18 -31.73
C PHE A 152 -12.31 5.67 -33.18
N LEU A 153 -11.66 4.53 -33.48
CA LEU A 153 -11.65 3.93 -34.81
C LEU A 153 -13.06 3.52 -35.24
N ILE A 154 -13.82 2.86 -34.35
CA ILE A 154 -15.22 2.46 -34.63
C ILE A 154 -16.08 3.67 -34.92
N LEU A 155 -16.01 4.70 -34.08
CA LEU A 155 -16.80 5.93 -34.28
C LEU A 155 -16.44 6.62 -35.61
N THR A 156 -15.16 6.69 -35.93
CA THR A 156 -14.69 7.24 -37.22
C THR A 156 -15.24 6.44 -38.40
N LEU A 157 -15.22 5.13 -38.33
CA LEU A 157 -15.76 4.26 -39.38
C LEU A 157 -17.27 4.46 -39.57
N ILE A 158 -18.03 4.58 -38.48
CA ILE A 158 -19.47 4.83 -38.52
C ILE A 158 -19.76 6.17 -39.21
N ILE A 159 -19.00 7.23 -38.86
CA ILE A 159 -19.14 8.55 -39.49
C ILE A 159 -18.85 8.49 -40.99
N ILE A 160 -17.79 7.79 -41.40
CA ILE A 160 -17.44 7.60 -42.81
C ILE A 160 -18.56 6.89 -43.56
N VAL A 161 -19.08 5.77 -43.03
CA VAL A 161 -20.16 5.01 -43.63
C VAL A 161 -21.43 5.88 -43.76
N ALA A 162 -21.77 6.66 -42.72
CA ALA A 162 -22.89 7.57 -42.76
C ALA A 162 -22.72 8.66 -43.82
N ALA A 163 -21.52 9.22 -43.97
CA ALA A 163 -21.23 10.24 -44.97
C ALA A 163 -21.32 9.74 -46.41
N PHE A 164 -21.03 8.45 -46.65
CA PHE A 164 -21.20 7.84 -47.98
C PHE A 164 -22.62 7.36 -48.30
N ASN A 165 -23.51 7.34 -47.32
CA ASN A 165 -24.92 6.94 -47.47
C ASN A 165 -25.85 8.11 -47.72
N ILE A 166 -25.37 9.36 -47.78
CA ILE A 166 -26.07 10.58 -48.14
C ILE A 166 -25.74 10.92 -49.61
#